data_3b382cb9da645599279f86e97a9e629c
#
_entry.id   3b382cb9da645599279f86e97a9e629c
#
_cell.length_a   1.000
_cell.length_b   1.000
_cell.length_c   1.000
_cell.angle_alpha   90.00
_cell.angle_beta   90.00
_cell.angle_gamma   90.00
#
_symmetry.space_group_name_H-M   'P 1'
#
loop_
_entity.id
_entity.type
_entity.pdbx_description
1 polymer ?
#
loop_
_entity_poly.entity_id
_entity_poly.type
_entity_poly.pdbx_seq_one_letter_code
_entity_poly.pdbx_strand_id
1 'polypeptide(L)'
;MGLRLIILFIFFTSLSADELKIITSSGIAEGYLKNKIIKWDDIPYAEPPINELRWKAPRKILQKSNLIEPKDNNFCIQRTSSLGGSSQFSDELISGNEDCLYLDIYAPSKKSEGLFPVMFWIHGGGNTSGLKDLYDFTQLVKKHDVIVVTINYRLGPLGWFTHPAIQGLQDGLDKASNFGTLDIIAALEWVNENINVFGGDPRNITIFGESAGGHNVLSLLVSKQAKGLFHKAISMSGYTESISIEDAYKQKNQSPTSNYSSWEVVKKIINDQPYKNEQDKYNNEKLRNLLYSLSGKEFYQYYAERETFEELPLLTNDGIVIPKIGLKESLSKEEYLNIVPTIAGSNRDEVKIWLAFSEYFVTVDNSATGFLFNLPKVILKDEDAYEAFNYYRSNSWKIRGVNEPLNSLAKAGNTQLYSYRFDWDDRRKFVVGDFKKLFGAGHALEIPLLTGSTKLVGGPPVSNFMYPKGISHFYTSRNMMKFWSNFAKYGEPGYSTNNVKWEPYNFDEDNFSSYIILDKKKNLKMTTDNITFRKLSKEVYIDERLSELEKCVVLYQMFTYVG
;
A
#
# COMPACT_ATOMS: atom_id res chain seq x y z
N MET A 1 -62.01 0.80 30.39
CA MET A 1 -60.55 0.70 30.42
C MET A 1 -60.02 1.02 29.01
N GLY A 2 -59.63 2.25 28.76
CA GLY A 2 -59.22 2.68 27.43
C GLY A 2 -57.70 2.50 27.25
N LEU A 3 -57.32 1.71 26.25
CA LEU A 3 -55.93 1.49 25.82
C LEU A 3 -55.44 2.72 25.03
N ARG A 4 -54.57 3.55 25.62
CA ARG A 4 -53.91 4.64 24.90
C ARG A 4 -52.76 4.04 24.12
N LEU A 5 -52.90 4.01 22.80
CA LEU A 5 -51.84 3.69 21.86
C LEU A 5 -50.86 4.87 21.83
N ILE A 6 -49.66 4.73 22.36
CA ILE A 6 -48.60 5.70 22.20
C ILE A 6 -47.91 5.41 20.86
N ILE A 7 -48.22 6.21 19.84
CA ILE A 7 -47.49 6.20 18.55
C ILE A 7 -46.19 6.96 18.74
N LEU A 8 -45.09 6.24 18.83
CA LEU A 8 -43.77 6.80 18.84
C LEU A 8 -43.40 7.25 17.40
N PHE A 9 -43.52 8.52 17.12
CA PHE A 9 -42.99 9.10 15.88
C PHE A 9 -41.46 9.10 15.96
N ILE A 10 -40.83 8.14 15.31
CA ILE A 10 -39.40 8.18 15.04
C ILE A 10 -39.19 9.15 13.89
N PHE A 11 -38.78 10.37 14.19
CA PHE A 11 -38.33 11.31 13.19
C PHE A 11 -37.00 10.80 12.63
N PHE A 12 -37.05 10.17 11.46
CA PHE A 12 -35.88 10.05 10.59
C PHE A 12 -35.61 11.43 10.01
N THR A 13 -34.69 12.19 10.59
CA THR A 13 -34.14 13.37 9.89
C THR A 13 -33.28 12.85 8.72
N SER A 14 -33.83 12.86 7.52
CA SER A 14 -33.04 12.72 6.30
C SER A 14 -32.11 13.94 6.22
N LEU A 15 -30.80 13.72 6.08
CA LEU A 15 -29.85 14.76 5.73
C LEU A 15 -30.35 15.44 4.44
N SER A 16 -30.41 16.78 4.44
CA SER A 16 -30.74 17.53 3.23
C SER A 16 -29.58 17.47 2.23
N ALA A 17 -29.87 17.62 0.93
CA ALA A 17 -28.82 17.65 -0.10
C ALA A 17 -27.77 18.75 0.18
N ASP A 18 -28.17 19.86 0.78
CA ASP A 18 -27.28 20.97 1.14
C ASP A 18 -26.31 20.61 2.28
N GLU A 19 -26.70 19.72 3.20
CA GLU A 19 -25.82 19.25 4.29
C GLU A 19 -24.69 18.31 3.79
N LEU A 20 -24.76 17.84 2.55
CA LEU A 20 -23.76 16.98 1.91
C LEU A 20 -22.76 17.78 1.05
N LYS A 21 -22.99 19.08 0.86
CA LYS A 21 -22.08 19.98 0.13
C LYS A 21 -21.09 20.61 1.10
N ILE A 22 -19.82 20.31 0.91
CA ILE A 22 -18.71 20.76 1.76
C ILE A 22 -17.78 21.66 0.97
N ILE A 23 -17.55 22.88 1.49
CA ILE A 23 -16.55 23.79 0.89
C ILE A 23 -15.17 23.41 1.39
N THR A 24 -14.28 23.13 0.46
CA THR A 24 -12.87 22.79 0.71
C THR A 24 -11.93 23.81 0.09
N SER A 25 -10.63 23.68 0.34
CA SER A 25 -9.61 24.49 -0.36
C SER A 25 -9.55 24.22 -1.87
N SER A 26 -10.03 23.06 -2.31
CA SER A 26 -10.00 22.63 -3.73
C SER A 26 -11.31 22.85 -4.48
N GLY A 27 -12.37 23.25 -3.80
CA GLY A 27 -13.70 23.42 -4.38
C GLY A 27 -14.82 22.91 -3.47
N ILE A 28 -16.03 22.83 -4.01
CA ILE A 28 -17.22 22.33 -3.32
C ILE A 28 -17.34 20.84 -3.59
N ALA A 29 -17.13 20.02 -2.57
CA ALA A 29 -17.32 18.57 -2.64
C ALA A 29 -18.78 18.22 -2.36
N GLU A 30 -19.43 17.45 -3.23
CA GLU A 30 -20.79 16.94 -3.05
C GLU A 30 -20.74 15.46 -2.65
N GLY A 31 -21.23 15.17 -1.44
CA GLY A 31 -21.28 13.82 -0.88
C GLY A 31 -22.62 13.13 -1.11
N TYR A 32 -22.66 11.85 -0.84
CA TYR A 32 -23.88 11.04 -0.90
C TYR A 32 -23.94 10.01 0.23
N LEU A 33 -25.14 9.64 0.61
CA LEU A 33 -25.38 8.63 1.64
C LEU A 33 -25.26 7.22 1.03
N LYS A 34 -24.36 6.39 1.57
CA LYS A 34 -24.17 5.01 1.18
C LYS A 34 -24.13 4.10 2.41
N ASN A 35 -25.07 3.16 2.55
CA ASN A 35 -25.06 2.17 3.63
C ASN A 35 -24.90 2.75 5.07
N LYS A 36 -25.50 3.91 5.35
CA LYS A 36 -25.44 4.65 6.62
C LYS A 36 -24.05 5.30 6.89
N ILE A 37 -23.31 5.60 5.87
CA ILE A 37 -22.15 6.51 5.91
C ILE A 37 -22.32 7.57 4.83
N ILE A 38 -21.59 8.67 4.94
CA ILE A 38 -21.47 9.67 3.88
C ILE A 38 -20.16 9.42 3.15
N LYS A 39 -20.20 9.48 1.83
CA LYS A 39 -19.02 9.37 0.99
C LYS A 39 -18.91 10.59 0.08
N TRP A 40 -17.69 11.11 -0.07
CA TRP A 40 -17.28 12.09 -1.08
C TRP A 40 -16.19 11.44 -1.91
N ASP A 41 -16.39 11.47 -3.23
CA ASP A 41 -15.47 10.86 -4.19
C ASP A 41 -14.71 11.92 -4.98
N ASP A 42 -13.53 11.56 -5.44
CA ASP A 42 -12.77 12.28 -6.45
C ASP A 42 -12.45 13.74 -6.11
N ILE A 43 -12.15 14.01 -4.84
CA ILE A 43 -11.72 15.34 -4.42
C ILE A 43 -10.26 15.54 -4.84
N PRO A 44 -9.92 16.52 -5.70
CA PRO A 44 -8.55 16.78 -6.07
C PRO A 44 -7.81 17.45 -4.90
N TYR A 45 -6.68 16.90 -4.50
CA TYR A 45 -5.86 17.46 -3.42
C TYR A 45 -4.67 18.28 -3.91
N ALA A 46 -4.33 18.17 -5.21
CA ALA A 46 -3.29 18.94 -5.87
C ALA A 46 -3.65 19.20 -7.33
N GLU A 47 -3.00 20.19 -7.94
CA GLU A 47 -3.12 20.43 -9.38
C GLU A 47 -2.66 19.21 -10.18
N PRO A 48 -3.27 18.92 -11.33
CA PRO A 48 -2.85 17.81 -12.20
C PRO A 48 -1.36 17.89 -12.53
N PRO A 49 -0.55 16.85 -12.28
CA PRO A 49 0.89 16.83 -12.56
C PRO A 49 1.17 16.55 -14.04
N ILE A 50 0.60 17.36 -14.92
CA ILE A 50 0.69 17.25 -16.39
C ILE A 50 1.70 18.26 -16.96
N ASN A 51 2.19 18.00 -18.16
CA ASN A 51 3.07 18.90 -18.88
C ASN A 51 4.25 19.36 -18.02
N GLU A 52 4.41 20.67 -17.81
CA GLU A 52 5.49 21.27 -17.03
C GLU A 52 5.47 20.91 -15.52
N LEU A 53 4.36 20.35 -15.01
CA LEU A 53 4.23 19.88 -13.63
C LEU A 53 4.60 18.39 -13.47
N ARG A 54 4.81 17.65 -14.57
CA ARG A 54 5.37 16.31 -14.51
C ARG A 54 6.75 16.37 -13.85
N TRP A 55 7.10 15.41 -13.01
CA TRP A 55 8.35 15.37 -12.24
C TRP A 55 8.64 16.66 -11.47
N LYS A 56 7.59 17.27 -10.91
CA LYS A 56 7.70 18.35 -9.92
C LYS A 56 6.89 17.98 -8.66
N ALA A 57 7.21 18.65 -7.57
CA ALA A 57 6.42 18.59 -6.35
C ALA A 57 4.97 19.02 -6.66
N PRO A 58 3.95 18.40 -6.02
CA PRO A 58 2.55 18.77 -6.25
C PRO A 58 2.28 20.23 -5.87
N ARG A 59 1.32 20.83 -6.54
CA ARG A 59 0.89 22.22 -6.34
C ARG A 59 -0.50 22.25 -5.72
N LYS A 60 -0.71 23.15 -4.75
CA LYS A 60 -2.03 23.36 -4.13
C LYS A 60 -3.02 23.93 -5.12
N ILE A 61 -4.25 23.42 -5.11
CA ILE A 61 -5.36 24.00 -5.86
C ILE A 61 -5.88 25.22 -5.11
N LEU A 62 -6.07 26.33 -5.83
CA LEU A 62 -6.52 27.60 -5.25
C LEU A 62 -7.95 27.98 -5.67
N GLN A 63 -8.77 27.02 -6.12
CA GLN A 63 -10.13 27.24 -6.61
C GLN A 63 -11.17 26.78 -5.60
N LYS A 64 -11.64 27.69 -4.73
CA LYS A 64 -12.57 27.36 -3.64
C LYS A 64 -14.06 27.36 -4.02
N SER A 65 -14.43 27.91 -5.17
CA SER A 65 -15.83 28.20 -5.52
C SER A 65 -16.45 27.26 -6.55
N ASN A 66 -15.66 26.41 -7.20
CA ASN A 66 -16.15 25.51 -8.24
C ASN A 66 -16.68 24.21 -7.63
N LEU A 67 -17.79 23.72 -8.17
CA LEU A 67 -18.24 22.35 -7.85
C LEU A 67 -17.21 21.35 -8.38
N ILE A 68 -16.83 20.39 -7.53
CA ILE A 68 -15.96 19.29 -7.91
C ILE A 68 -16.81 18.27 -8.65
N GLU A 69 -16.50 18.08 -9.93
CA GLU A 69 -17.16 17.07 -10.76
C GLU A 69 -16.40 15.74 -10.65
N PRO A 70 -17.09 14.61 -10.36
CA PRO A 70 -16.47 13.29 -10.42
C PRO A 70 -15.88 13.01 -11.80
N LYS A 71 -14.73 12.35 -11.85
CA LYS A 71 -14.04 12.02 -13.09
C LYS A 71 -13.92 10.51 -13.28
N ASP A 72 -14.30 10.04 -14.46
CA ASP A 72 -14.01 8.68 -14.88
C ASP A 72 -12.50 8.51 -15.16
N ASN A 73 -11.96 7.34 -14.84
CA ASN A 73 -10.55 6.97 -15.08
C ASN A 73 -9.53 7.94 -14.46
N ASN A 74 -9.79 8.44 -13.27
CA ASN A 74 -8.94 9.37 -12.51
C ASN A 74 -7.79 8.71 -11.75
N PHE A 75 -7.41 7.49 -12.08
CA PHE A 75 -6.27 6.79 -11.49
C PHE A 75 -4.99 7.02 -12.28
N CYS A 76 -3.85 6.92 -11.59
CA CYS A 76 -2.55 7.24 -12.16
C CYS A 76 -2.09 6.23 -13.21
N ILE A 77 -1.30 6.70 -14.19
CA ILE A 77 -0.76 5.87 -15.26
C ILE A 77 -0.01 4.68 -14.67
N GLN A 78 -0.35 3.49 -15.18
CA GLN A 78 0.20 2.22 -14.74
C GLN A 78 0.00 1.14 -15.79
N ARG A 79 0.70 0.01 -15.63
CA ARG A 79 0.45 -1.16 -16.45
C ARG A 79 -0.94 -1.71 -16.16
N THR A 80 -1.66 -2.05 -17.20
CA THR A 80 -2.99 -2.66 -17.12
C THR A 80 -2.93 -3.97 -16.33
N SER A 81 -3.68 -4.08 -15.26
CA SER A 81 -3.72 -5.25 -14.39
C SER A 81 -4.99 -5.27 -13.54
N SER A 82 -5.24 -6.36 -12.84
CA SER A 82 -6.36 -6.46 -11.87
C SER A 82 -6.28 -5.42 -10.73
N LEU A 83 -5.08 -4.95 -10.39
CA LEU A 83 -4.85 -3.85 -9.45
C LEU A 83 -4.86 -2.49 -10.15
N GLY A 84 -4.74 -2.43 -11.46
CA GLY A 84 -4.60 -1.23 -12.28
C GLY A 84 -5.88 -0.71 -12.90
N GLY A 85 -7.04 -1.02 -12.33
CA GLY A 85 -8.34 -0.39 -12.67
C GLY A 85 -8.92 -0.73 -14.04
N SER A 86 -8.25 -1.55 -14.84
CA SER A 86 -8.80 -1.97 -16.13
C SER A 86 -9.65 -3.24 -16.00
N SER A 87 -10.68 -3.33 -16.82
CA SER A 87 -11.37 -4.59 -17.02
C SER A 87 -10.37 -5.64 -17.56
N GLN A 88 -10.53 -6.90 -17.20
CA GLN A 88 -9.76 -8.05 -17.71
C GLN A 88 -9.81 -8.20 -19.27
N PHE A 89 -10.44 -7.26 -19.95
CA PHE A 89 -10.73 -7.24 -21.38
C PHE A 89 -10.13 -6.02 -22.10
N SER A 90 -9.24 -5.25 -21.45
CA SER A 90 -8.53 -4.17 -22.15
C SER A 90 -7.28 -4.75 -22.83
N ASP A 91 -7.19 -4.59 -24.15
CA ASP A 91 -5.99 -4.91 -24.92
C ASP A 91 -4.88 -3.86 -24.74
N GLU A 92 -5.15 -2.77 -24.00
CA GLU A 92 -4.17 -1.72 -23.72
C GLU A 92 -3.15 -2.18 -22.69
N LEU A 93 -1.87 -2.04 -23.00
CA LEU A 93 -0.75 -2.35 -22.10
C LEU A 93 -0.71 -1.37 -20.90
N ILE A 94 -1.12 -0.11 -21.11
CA ILE A 94 -1.04 0.98 -20.15
C ILE A 94 -2.40 1.66 -19.99
N SER A 95 -2.83 1.87 -18.76
CA SER A 95 -4.08 2.54 -18.41
C SER A 95 -3.83 3.73 -17.48
N GLY A 96 -4.86 4.52 -17.21
CA GLY A 96 -4.83 5.67 -16.31
C GLY A 96 -4.45 6.99 -16.98
N ASN A 97 -4.33 8.02 -16.16
CA ASN A 97 -4.05 9.40 -16.55
C ASN A 97 -2.96 10.02 -15.69
N GLU A 98 -2.30 11.08 -16.16
CA GLU A 98 -1.44 11.92 -15.30
C GLU A 98 -2.28 12.80 -14.35
N ASP A 99 -3.48 13.24 -14.76
CA ASP A 99 -4.45 13.91 -13.89
C ASP A 99 -5.13 12.87 -12.99
N CYS A 100 -4.48 12.55 -11.86
CA CYS A 100 -4.84 11.43 -11.01
C CYS A 100 -4.74 11.70 -9.48
N LEU A 101 -4.41 12.92 -9.07
CA LEU A 101 -4.17 13.27 -7.67
C LEU A 101 -5.48 13.56 -6.93
N TYR A 102 -6.24 12.50 -6.65
CA TYR A 102 -7.57 12.53 -6.04
C TYR A 102 -7.63 11.71 -4.77
N LEU A 103 -8.56 12.08 -3.88
CA LEU A 103 -8.88 11.35 -2.66
C LEU A 103 -10.39 11.13 -2.52
N ASP A 104 -10.77 10.09 -1.75
CA ASP A 104 -12.13 9.86 -1.31
C ASP A 104 -12.21 9.94 0.22
N ILE A 105 -13.37 10.38 0.73
CA ILE A 105 -13.63 10.46 2.18
C ILE A 105 -14.84 9.61 2.52
N TYR A 106 -14.70 8.76 3.52
CA TYR A 106 -15.75 7.94 4.12
C TYR A 106 -15.97 8.43 5.55
N ALA A 107 -17.14 8.97 5.87
CA ALA A 107 -17.46 9.49 7.19
C ALA A 107 -18.75 8.90 7.78
N PRO A 108 -18.87 8.74 9.11
CA PRO A 108 -20.12 8.36 9.76
C PRO A 108 -21.23 9.38 9.43
N SER A 109 -22.45 8.89 9.11
CA SER A 109 -23.61 9.77 8.86
C SER A 109 -24.25 10.32 10.14
N LYS A 110 -23.82 9.86 11.31
CA LYS A 110 -24.32 10.34 12.60
C LYS A 110 -23.57 11.58 13.08
N LYS A 111 -24.28 12.50 13.71
CA LYS A 111 -23.66 13.62 14.44
C LYS A 111 -22.92 13.09 15.66
N SER A 112 -21.74 13.67 15.96
CA SER A 112 -20.95 13.41 17.16
C SER A 112 -20.80 14.69 17.95
N GLU A 113 -20.62 14.59 19.28
CA GLU A 113 -20.29 15.74 20.13
C GLU A 113 -18.85 16.23 19.90
N GLY A 114 -17.98 15.41 19.30
CA GLY A 114 -16.59 15.71 18.96
C GLY A 114 -16.22 15.26 17.55
N LEU A 115 -15.00 15.60 17.16
CA LEU A 115 -14.45 15.20 15.87
C LEU A 115 -14.04 13.72 15.87
N PHE A 116 -14.18 13.04 14.72
CA PHE A 116 -13.79 11.65 14.56
C PHE A 116 -12.28 11.52 14.28
N PRO A 117 -11.61 10.49 14.81
CA PRO A 117 -10.24 10.17 14.38
C PRO A 117 -10.22 9.82 12.89
N VAL A 118 -9.13 10.21 12.24
CA VAL A 118 -8.94 10.05 10.79
C VAL A 118 -7.96 8.91 10.53
N MET A 119 -8.29 8.03 9.62
CA MET A 119 -7.44 6.96 9.13
C MET A 119 -7.14 7.22 7.64
N PHE A 120 -5.88 7.48 7.31
CA PHE A 120 -5.42 7.85 5.98
C PHE A 120 -4.78 6.64 5.31
N TRP A 121 -5.48 6.06 4.32
CA TRP A 121 -5.08 4.85 3.62
C TRP A 121 -4.16 5.15 2.43
N ILE A 122 -3.01 4.47 2.41
CA ILE A 122 -2.05 4.48 1.32
C ILE A 122 -2.07 3.09 0.69
N HIS A 123 -2.51 2.98 -0.56
CA HIS A 123 -2.63 1.69 -1.22
C HIS A 123 -1.27 1.06 -1.57
N GLY A 124 -1.25 -0.27 -1.72
CA GLY A 124 -0.12 -1.04 -2.19
C GLY A 124 -0.04 -1.14 -3.72
N GLY A 125 0.65 -2.17 -4.19
CA GLY A 125 0.87 -2.44 -5.61
C GLY A 125 2.27 -2.06 -6.09
N GLY A 126 3.29 -2.23 -5.24
CA GLY A 126 4.71 -2.05 -5.59
C GLY A 126 5.09 -0.62 -5.99
N ASN A 127 4.29 0.39 -5.64
CA ASN A 127 4.41 1.76 -6.16
C ASN A 127 4.30 1.87 -7.69
N THR A 128 3.82 0.83 -8.36
CA THR A 128 3.72 0.72 -9.83
C THR A 128 2.31 0.51 -10.32
N SER A 129 1.41 0.07 -9.43
CA SER A 129 0.00 -0.17 -9.69
C SER A 129 -0.86 0.13 -8.46
N GLY A 130 -2.16 0.19 -8.63
CA GLY A 130 -3.11 0.44 -7.57
C GLY A 130 -3.92 1.72 -7.76
N LEU A 131 -5.04 1.78 -7.07
CA LEU A 131 -5.91 2.96 -7.04
C LEU A 131 -6.79 2.95 -5.78
N LYS A 132 -7.21 4.16 -5.34
CA LYS A 132 -8.05 4.37 -4.17
C LYS A 132 -9.37 3.60 -4.20
N ASP A 133 -9.95 3.43 -5.40
CA ASP A 133 -11.28 2.84 -5.60
C ASP A 133 -11.33 1.32 -5.38
N LEU A 134 -10.19 0.62 -5.31
CA LEU A 134 -10.15 -0.81 -4.97
C LEU A 134 -10.57 -1.09 -3.52
N TYR A 135 -10.54 -0.09 -2.66
CA TYR A 135 -10.74 -0.25 -1.22
C TYR A 135 -12.05 0.35 -0.75
N ASP A 136 -12.95 -0.47 -0.20
CA ASP A 136 -14.23 -0.01 0.34
C ASP A 136 -14.24 -0.11 1.87
N PHE A 137 -14.02 1.01 2.55
CA PHE A 137 -13.98 1.10 4.00
C PHE A 137 -15.35 1.35 4.66
N THR A 138 -16.44 1.22 3.92
CA THR A 138 -17.82 1.44 4.42
C THR A 138 -18.09 0.68 5.72
N GLN A 139 -17.63 -0.59 5.85
CA GLN A 139 -17.91 -1.40 7.04
C GLN A 139 -17.08 -0.96 8.25
N LEU A 140 -15.84 -0.55 8.05
CA LEU A 140 -14.98 -0.03 9.11
C LEU A 140 -15.56 1.27 9.69
N VAL A 141 -15.85 2.24 8.83
CA VAL A 141 -16.43 3.54 9.20
C VAL A 141 -17.76 3.37 9.92
N LYS A 142 -18.67 2.56 9.35
CA LYS A 142 -20.01 2.31 9.92
C LYS A 142 -19.99 1.71 11.33
N LYS A 143 -18.98 0.89 11.65
CA LYS A 143 -18.94 0.13 12.90
C LYS A 143 -18.09 0.78 14.00
N HIS A 144 -17.16 1.66 13.63
CA HIS A 144 -16.10 2.06 14.56
C HIS A 144 -15.90 3.57 14.74
N ASP A 145 -16.78 4.40 14.16
CA ASP A 145 -16.73 5.86 14.38
C ASP A 145 -15.33 6.45 14.08
N VAL A 146 -14.86 6.22 12.90
CA VAL A 146 -13.65 6.78 12.31
C VAL A 146 -13.98 7.36 10.94
N ILE A 147 -13.22 8.34 10.50
CA ILE A 147 -13.21 8.76 9.10
C ILE A 147 -12.08 8.02 8.40
N VAL A 148 -12.32 7.53 7.18
CA VAL A 148 -11.26 6.97 6.33
C VAL A 148 -11.10 7.84 5.09
N VAL A 149 -9.85 8.16 4.76
CA VAL A 149 -9.47 8.85 3.54
C VAL A 149 -8.64 7.87 2.70
N THR A 150 -9.00 7.67 1.44
CA THR A 150 -8.21 6.89 0.47
C THR A 150 -7.67 7.81 -0.61
N ILE A 151 -6.46 7.56 -1.10
CA ILE A 151 -5.78 8.45 -2.04
C ILE A 151 -5.23 7.69 -3.25
N ASN A 152 -5.14 8.38 -4.38
CA ASN A 152 -4.21 8.06 -5.45
C ASN A 152 -2.92 8.88 -5.29
N TYR A 153 -1.82 8.39 -5.81
CA TYR A 153 -0.51 9.07 -5.90
C TYR A 153 0.21 8.60 -7.15
N ARG A 154 1.09 9.42 -7.72
CA ARG A 154 1.84 9.05 -8.94
C ARG A 154 2.60 7.76 -8.75
N LEU A 155 2.60 6.92 -9.79
CA LEU A 155 3.12 5.56 -9.78
C LEU A 155 4.30 5.41 -10.76
N GLY A 156 5.12 4.39 -10.49
CA GLY A 156 6.24 4.01 -11.34
C GLY A 156 7.17 5.18 -11.66
N PRO A 157 7.63 5.29 -12.93
CA PRO A 157 8.59 6.33 -13.31
C PRO A 157 7.98 7.75 -13.39
N LEU A 158 6.67 7.91 -13.20
CA LEU A 158 6.05 9.22 -13.05
C LEU A 158 6.05 9.67 -11.58
N GLY A 159 6.09 8.71 -10.64
CA GLY A 159 6.18 8.95 -9.20
C GLY A 159 7.60 8.94 -8.64
N TRP A 160 8.49 8.14 -9.21
CA TRP A 160 9.89 8.00 -8.79
C TRP A 160 10.81 8.00 -10.00
N PHE A 161 11.49 9.11 -10.24
CA PHE A 161 12.36 9.27 -11.39
C PHE A 161 13.56 10.14 -11.07
N THR A 162 14.77 9.64 -11.36
CA THR A 162 16.04 10.32 -11.12
C THR A 162 16.82 10.40 -12.42
N HIS A 163 16.98 11.61 -12.96
CA HIS A 163 17.83 11.86 -14.12
C HIS A 163 18.38 13.31 -14.08
N PRO A 164 19.68 13.56 -14.35
CA PRO A 164 20.25 14.91 -14.30
C PRO A 164 19.55 15.94 -15.19
N ALA A 165 18.97 15.51 -16.31
CA ALA A 165 18.18 16.39 -17.17
C ALA A 165 16.87 16.88 -16.50
N ILE A 166 16.41 16.25 -15.42
CA ILE A 166 15.26 16.67 -14.63
C ILE A 166 15.77 17.39 -13.37
N GLN A 167 16.37 16.66 -12.42
CA GLN A 167 16.78 17.23 -11.12
C GLN A 167 17.86 18.31 -11.23
N GLY A 168 18.76 18.22 -12.22
CA GLY A 168 19.83 19.20 -12.41
C GLY A 168 19.36 20.59 -12.89
N LEU A 169 18.11 20.68 -13.37
CA LEU A 169 17.51 21.92 -13.88
C LEU A 169 16.33 22.40 -13.01
N GLN A 170 16.23 21.91 -11.76
CA GLN A 170 15.17 22.22 -10.82
C GLN A 170 15.75 22.59 -9.45
N ASP A 171 14.95 23.32 -8.64
CA ASP A 171 15.31 23.79 -7.30
C ASP A 171 14.27 23.37 -6.26
N GLY A 172 14.65 23.49 -4.97
CA GLY A 172 13.76 23.22 -3.85
C GLY A 172 13.21 21.79 -3.86
N LEU A 173 11.90 21.63 -3.63
CA LEU A 173 11.22 20.34 -3.65
C LEU A 173 11.09 19.74 -5.06
N ASP A 174 11.13 20.56 -6.11
CA ASP A 174 11.08 20.07 -7.49
C ASP A 174 12.34 19.28 -7.86
N LYS A 175 13.46 19.52 -7.15
CA LYS A 175 14.70 18.76 -7.31
C LYS A 175 14.65 17.35 -6.71
N ALA A 176 13.59 16.99 -5.99
CA ALA A 176 13.41 15.64 -5.47
C ALA A 176 13.29 14.61 -6.59
N SER A 177 13.47 13.33 -6.22
CA SER A 177 13.22 12.18 -7.09
C SER A 177 11.96 11.41 -6.69
N ASN A 178 11.42 11.68 -5.49
CA ASN A 178 10.35 10.93 -4.83
C ASN A 178 9.01 11.68 -4.95
N PHE A 179 8.55 11.92 -6.19
CA PHE A 179 7.32 12.70 -6.44
C PHE A 179 6.07 12.01 -5.94
N GLY A 180 5.99 10.67 -6.03
CA GLY A 180 4.87 9.90 -5.47
C GLY A 180 4.80 10.02 -3.94
N THR A 181 5.94 10.05 -3.25
CA THR A 181 5.97 10.32 -1.80
C THR A 181 5.56 11.75 -1.49
N LEU A 182 5.94 12.73 -2.32
CA LEU A 182 5.48 14.11 -2.19
C LEU A 182 3.98 14.26 -2.44
N ASP A 183 3.40 13.46 -3.33
CA ASP A 183 1.94 13.41 -3.54
C ASP A 183 1.20 12.95 -2.29
N ILE A 184 1.70 11.89 -1.63
CA ILE A 184 1.14 11.40 -0.36
C ILE A 184 1.23 12.49 0.72
N ILE A 185 2.33 13.21 0.80
CA ILE A 185 2.52 14.34 1.73
C ILE A 185 1.54 15.46 1.42
N ALA A 186 1.36 15.83 0.14
CA ALA A 186 0.40 16.86 -0.25
C ALA A 186 -1.05 16.46 0.07
N ALA A 187 -1.41 15.19 -0.10
CA ALA A 187 -2.71 14.68 0.32
C ALA A 187 -2.91 14.77 1.85
N LEU A 188 -1.86 14.49 2.64
CA LEU A 188 -1.88 14.67 4.09
C LEU A 188 -2.00 16.15 4.48
N GLU A 189 -1.30 17.06 3.79
CA GLU A 189 -1.45 18.51 3.99
C GLU A 189 -2.89 18.95 3.70
N TRP A 190 -3.47 18.49 2.59
CA TRP A 190 -4.85 18.76 2.25
C TRP A 190 -5.82 18.24 3.32
N VAL A 191 -5.61 17.02 3.84
CA VAL A 191 -6.41 16.45 4.93
C VAL A 191 -6.30 17.29 6.21
N ASN A 192 -5.10 17.71 6.59
CA ASN A 192 -4.92 18.58 7.74
C ASN A 192 -5.68 19.91 7.61
N GLU A 193 -5.73 20.47 6.42
CA GLU A 193 -6.41 21.74 6.14
C GLU A 193 -7.95 21.60 6.10
N ASN A 194 -8.48 20.46 5.65
CA ASN A 194 -9.89 20.36 5.28
C ASN A 194 -10.71 19.35 6.08
N ILE A 195 -10.11 18.36 6.74
CA ILE A 195 -10.86 17.22 7.27
C ILE A 195 -11.84 17.57 8.39
N ASN A 196 -11.65 18.71 9.06
CA ASN A 196 -12.53 19.19 10.12
C ASN A 196 -13.94 19.53 9.61
N VAL A 197 -14.09 20.03 8.38
CA VAL A 197 -15.42 20.32 7.80
C VAL A 197 -16.18 19.04 7.43
N PHE A 198 -15.48 17.90 7.33
CA PHE A 198 -16.06 16.56 7.18
C PHE A 198 -16.31 15.86 8.53
N GLY A 199 -16.02 16.53 9.65
CA GLY A 199 -16.17 16.01 11.02
C GLY A 199 -14.95 15.25 11.54
N GLY A 200 -13.79 15.28 10.85
CA GLY A 200 -12.54 14.64 11.27
C GLY A 200 -11.65 15.52 12.14
N ASP A 201 -10.89 14.92 13.04
CA ASP A 201 -9.90 15.63 13.87
C ASP A 201 -8.54 15.69 13.16
N PRO A 202 -8.10 16.87 12.68
CA PRO A 202 -6.79 17.03 12.04
C PRO A 202 -5.61 16.78 13.00
N ARG A 203 -5.86 16.75 14.32
CA ARG A 203 -4.85 16.44 15.34
C ARG A 203 -4.86 14.96 15.73
N ASN A 204 -5.63 14.12 15.03
CA ASN A 204 -5.72 12.70 15.29
C ASN A 204 -5.77 11.90 13.99
N ILE A 205 -4.71 12.01 13.19
CA ILE A 205 -4.56 11.32 11.91
C ILE A 205 -3.65 10.11 12.10
N THR A 206 -4.12 8.93 11.67
CA THR A 206 -3.36 7.69 11.59
C THR A 206 -3.11 7.35 10.13
N ILE A 207 -1.85 7.35 9.70
CA ILE A 207 -1.48 6.83 8.37
C ILE A 207 -1.42 5.31 8.43
N PHE A 208 -1.98 4.64 7.42
CA PHE A 208 -1.90 3.19 7.32
C PHE A 208 -1.89 2.75 5.85
N GLY A 209 -1.18 1.65 5.58
CA GLY A 209 -1.05 1.14 4.23
C GLY A 209 -0.49 -0.27 4.23
N GLU A 210 -0.70 -0.98 3.13
CA GLU A 210 -0.27 -2.36 2.96
C GLU A 210 0.73 -2.47 1.81
N SER A 211 1.72 -3.43 1.92
CA SER A 211 2.73 -3.64 0.88
C SER A 211 3.55 -2.36 0.62
N ALA A 212 3.58 -1.88 -0.63
CA ALA A 212 4.16 -0.58 -0.95
C ALA A 212 3.51 0.58 -0.18
N GLY A 213 2.22 0.48 0.20
CA GLY A 213 1.59 1.43 1.11
C GLY A 213 2.19 1.39 2.51
N GLY A 214 2.52 0.21 3.03
CA GLY A 214 3.27 0.03 4.28
C GLY A 214 4.70 0.57 4.19
N HIS A 215 5.37 0.38 3.05
CA HIS A 215 6.66 1.00 2.74
C HIS A 215 6.57 2.53 2.75
N ASN A 216 5.54 3.10 2.12
CA ASN A 216 5.30 4.53 2.13
C ASN A 216 5.02 5.05 3.55
N VAL A 217 4.29 4.31 4.39
CA VAL A 217 4.11 4.64 5.82
C VAL A 217 5.47 4.77 6.52
N LEU A 218 6.37 3.78 6.35
CA LEU A 218 7.72 3.83 6.93
C LEU A 218 8.55 4.98 6.36
N SER A 219 8.40 5.30 5.06
CA SER A 219 9.05 6.43 4.40
C SER A 219 8.63 7.79 4.99
N LEU A 220 7.35 7.94 5.32
CA LEU A 220 6.82 9.15 5.95
C LEU A 220 7.35 9.33 7.39
N LEU A 221 7.67 8.24 8.10
CA LEU A 221 8.29 8.33 9.42
C LEU A 221 9.66 9.03 9.39
N VAL A 222 10.38 8.99 8.26
CA VAL A 222 11.72 9.61 8.12
C VAL A 222 11.72 10.85 7.23
N SER A 223 10.58 11.22 6.66
CA SER A 223 10.47 12.42 5.82
C SER A 223 10.21 13.67 6.66
N LYS A 224 11.11 14.63 6.60
CA LYS A 224 10.94 15.92 7.30
C LYS A 224 9.74 16.72 6.79
N GLN A 225 9.32 16.53 5.53
CA GLN A 225 8.17 17.20 4.93
C GLN A 225 6.84 16.68 5.51
N ALA A 226 6.84 15.44 6.03
CA ALA A 226 5.66 14.84 6.66
C ALA A 226 5.53 15.14 8.16
N LYS A 227 6.48 15.89 8.74
CA LYS A 227 6.52 16.15 10.19
C LYS A 227 5.30 16.93 10.66
N GLY A 228 4.59 16.36 11.65
CA GLY A 228 3.38 16.96 12.24
C GLY A 228 2.11 16.77 11.43
N LEU A 229 2.14 16.11 10.25
CA LEU A 229 0.97 15.86 9.43
C LEU A 229 0.18 14.61 9.86
N PHE A 230 0.78 13.74 10.67
CA PHE A 230 0.13 12.56 11.22
C PHE A 230 0.59 12.28 12.65
N HIS A 231 -0.15 11.46 13.37
CA HIS A 231 -0.02 11.25 14.82
C HIS A 231 0.19 9.79 15.20
N LYS A 232 -0.07 8.85 14.26
CA LYS A 232 0.10 7.41 14.42
C LYS A 232 0.37 6.77 13.07
N ALA A 233 1.00 5.60 13.07
CA ALA A 233 1.38 4.88 11.85
C ALA A 233 1.08 3.37 11.95
N ILE A 234 0.57 2.77 10.87
CA ILE A 234 0.38 1.31 10.75
C ILE A 234 0.98 0.85 9.43
N SER A 235 2.10 0.14 9.47
CA SER A 235 2.72 -0.51 8.31
C SER A 235 2.28 -1.97 8.25
N MET A 236 1.48 -2.31 7.23
CA MET A 236 0.98 -3.66 6.98
C MET A 236 1.83 -4.28 5.86
N SER A 237 2.56 -5.35 6.16
CA SER A 237 3.46 -6.04 5.20
C SER A 237 4.38 -5.08 4.43
N GLY A 238 4.85 -4.01 5.09
CA GLY A 238 5.76 -3.03 4.53
C GLY A 238 7.19 -3.56 4.39
N TYR A 239 8.08 -2.71 3.88
CA TYR A 239 9.51 -2.98 3.71
C TYR A 239 10.31 -1.67 3.76
N THR A 240 11.64 -1.76 3.75
CA THR A 240 12.51 -0.60 4.02
C THR A 240 13.54 -0.32 2.92
N GLU A 241 13.35 -0.90 1.73
CA GLU A 241 14.25 -0.72 0.61
C GLU A 241 14.20 0.71 0.07
N SER A 242 15.38 1.24 -0.17
CA SER A 242 15.59 2.50 -0.90
C SER A 242 16.96 2.46 -1.57
N ILE A 243 17.12 3.15 -2.70
CA ILE A 243 18.35 3.13 -3.49
C ILE A 243 19.03 4.49 -3.48
N SER A 244 20.34 4.51 -3.71
CA SER A 244 21.08 5.75 -3.88
C SER A 244 20.69 6.46 -5.19
N ILE A 245 20.90 7.78 -5.28
CA ILE A 245 20.72 8.52 -6.53
C ILE A 245 21.62 7.94 -7.62
N GLU A 246 22.84 7.56 -7.25
CA GLU A 246 23.80 6.97 -8.15
C GLU A 246 23.28 5.66 -8.75
N ASP A 247 22.71 4.77 -7.95
CA ASP A 247 22.15 3.50 -8.42
C ASP A 247 20.87 3.70 -9.24
N ALA A 248 20.04 4.67 -8.88
CA ALA A 248 18.84 5.03 -9.65
C ALA A 248 19.17 5.60 -11.04
N TYR A 249 20.35 6.21 -11.21
CA TYR A 249 20.76 6.87 -12.45
C TYR A 249 21.75 6.06 -13.30
N LYS A 250 22.67 5.29 -12.69
CA LYS A 250 23.80 4.61 -13.34
C LYS A 250 23.43 3.77 -14.56
N GLN A 251 24.38 3.66 -15.48
CA GLN A 251 24.30 2.75 -16.64
C GLN A 251 24.50 1.29 -16.20
N LYS A 252 23.88 0.37 -16.93
CA LYS A 252 23.86 -1.08 -16.65
C LYS A 252 25.24 -1.69 -16.37
N ASN A 253 26.31 -1.18 -17.00
CA ASN A 253 27.65 -1.71 -16.84
C ASN A 253 28.41 -1.21 -15.60
N GLN A 254 27.79 -0.34 -14.80
CA GLN A 254 28.43 0.30 -13.65
C GLN A 254 27.94 -0.24 -12.29
N SER A 255 26.85 -0.99 -12.27
CA SER A 255 26.29 -1.58 -11.05
C SER A 255 25.50 -2.86 -11.35
N PRO A 256 25.52 -3.87 -10.46
CA PRO A 256 24.63 -5.05 -10.59
C PRO A 256 23.13 -4.69 -10.55
N THR A 257 22.78 -3.55 -9.92
CA THR A 257 21.40 -3.05 -9.79
C THR A 257 20.98 -2.13 -10.94
N SER A 258 21.78 -2.00 -11.98
CA SER A 258 21.64 -0.99 -13.03
C SER A 258 20.49 -1.21 -14.01
N ASN A 259 19.76 -2.34 -13.92
CA ASN A 259 18.55 -2.57 -14.72
C ASN A 259 17.46 -1.52 -14.44
N TYR A 260 17.47 -0.90 -13.25
CA TYR A 260 16.53 0.14 -12.82
C TYR A 260 16.96 1.55 -13.19
N SER A 261 18.15 1.69 -13.76
CA SER A 261 18.75 2.97 -14.05
C SER A 261 17.93 3.76 -15.08
N SER A 262 17.57 4.98 -14.72
CA SER A 262 16.86 5.89 -15.62
C SER A 262 17.67 6.22 -16.87
N TRP A 263 19.02 6.17 -16.78
CA TRP A 263 19.90 6.38 -17.93
C TRP A 263 19.67 5.36 -19.04
N GLU A 264 19.50 4.08 -18.73
CA GLU A 264 19.26 3.04 -19.74
C GLU A 264 17.92 3.27 -20.47
N VAL A 265 16.91 3.77 -19.79
CA VAL A 265 15.63 4.12 -20.41
C VAL A 265 15.76 5.37 -21.27
N VAL A 266 16.40 6.43 -20.76
CA VAL A 266 16.63 7.66 -21.52
C VAL A 266 17.47 7.39 -22.76
N LYS A 267 18.45 6.49 -22.70
CA LYS A 267 19.24 6.05 -23.85
C LYS A 267 18.39 5.37 -24.94
N LYS A 268 17.41 4.53 -24.56
CA LYS A 268 16.45 3.98 -25.53
C LYS A 268 15.64 5.11 -26.17
N ILE A 269 15.08 6.02 -25.38
CA ILE A 269 14.31 7.17 -25.89
C ILE A 269 15.15 7.99 -26.88
N ILE A 270 16.43 8.26 -26.55
CA ILE A 270 17.35 8.96 -27.46
C ILE A 270 17.53 8.21 -28.78
N ASN A 271 17.71 6.90 -28.72
CA ASN A 271 17.95 6.09 -29.93
C ASN A 271 16.73 6.03 -30.86
N ASP A 272 15.52 6.13 -30.31
CA ASP A 272 14.28 6.13 -31.10
C ASP A 272 13.98 7.49 -31.75
N GLN A 273 14.78 8.52 -31.45
CA GLN A 273 14.59 9.87 -31.97
C GLN A 273 15.63 10.21 -33.05
N PRO A 274 15.22 10.91 -34.12
CA PRO A 274 16.15 11.35 -35.18
C PRO A 274 16.99 12.54 -34.69
N TYR A 275 18.04 12.30 -33.90
CA TYR A 275 18.99 13.34 -33.53
C TYR A 275 19.89 13.74 -34.70
N LYS A 276 19.93 15.04 -34.99
CA LYS A 276 20.76 15.61 -36.06
C LYS A 276 22.23 15.75 -35.66
N ASN A 277 22.53 15.76 -34.35
CA ASN A 277 23.88 15.99 -33.83
C ASN A 277 24.15 15.12 -32.60
N GLU A 278 25.24 14.36 -32.59
CA GLU A 278 25.65 13.50 -31.47
C GLU A 278 25.85 14.27 -30.14
N GLN A 279 26.33 15.54 -30.20
CA GLN A 279 26.49 16.36 -29.00
C GLN A 279 25.18 16.73 -28.31
N ASP A 280 24.07 16.73 -29.05
CA ASP A 280 22.73 17.06 -28.51
C ASP A 280 22.17 15.94 -27.62
N LYS A 281 22.61 14.69 -27.83
CA LYS A 281 22.19 13.53 -27.07
C LYS A 281 22.51 13.61 -25.58
N TYR A 282 23.48 14.41 -25.20
CA TYR A 282 23.97 14.51 -23.80
C TYR A 282 23.74 15.90 -23.18
N ASN A 283 23.05 16.80 -23.89
CA ASN A 283 22.71 18.11 -23.37
C ASN A 283 21.44 17.98 -22.48
N ASN A 284 21.55 18.31 -21.20
CA ASN A 284 20.47 18.18 -20.24
C ASN A 284 19.20 18.97 -20.61
N GLU A 285 19.33 20.18 -21.16
CA GLU A 285 18.15 20.97 -21.57
C GLU A 285 17.42 20.31 -22.74
N LYS A 286 18.18 19.81 -23.74
CA LYS A 286 17.58 19.11 -24.89
C LYS A 286 16.95 17.78 -24.48
N LEU A 287 17.60 17.04 -23.59
CA LEU A 287 17.05 15.81 -23.02
C LEU A 287 15.77 16.10 -22.21
N ARG A 288 15.78 17.14 -21.38
CA ARG A 288 14.57 17.56 -20.67
C ARG A 288 13.43 17.86 -21.64
N ASN A 289 13.67 18.67 -22.67
CA ASN A 289 12.67 19.02 -23.67
C ASN A 289 12.14 17.76 -24.38
N LEU A 290 13.00 16.79 -24.70
CA LEU A 290 12.60 15.52 -25.26
C LEU A 290 11.72 14.74 -24.29
N LEU A 291 12.09 14.58 -23.03
CA LEU A 291 11.34 13.84 -22.03
C LEU A 291 9.97 14.48 -21.77
N TYR A 292 9.87 15.80 -21.77
CA TYR A 292 8.61 16.53 -21.63
C TYR A 292 7.75 16.55 -22.91
N SER A 293 8.32 16.29 -24.09
CA SER A 293 7.55 16.20 -25.34
C SER A 293 6.75 14.91 -25.48
N LEU A 294 7.15 13.85 -24.74
CA LEU A 294 6.40 12.61 -24.66
C LEU A 294 5.18 12.80 -23.74
N SER A 295 4.05 12.20 -24.08
CA SER A 295 2.96 12.02 -23.12
C SER A 295 3.39 11.10 -21.98
N GLY A 296 2.70 11.15 -20.83
CA GLY A 296 2.99 10.25 -19.72
C GLY A 296 2.87 8.77 -20.08
N LYS A 297 1.91 8.40 -20.94
CA LYS A 297 1.75 7.01 -21.44
C LYS A 297 2.89 6.60 -22.37
N GLU A 298 3.30 7.45 -23.31
CA GLU A 298 4.45 7.19 -24.19
C GLU A 298 5.74 7.01 -23.41
N PHE A 299 5.98 7.87 -22.40
CA PHE A 299 7.13 7.70 -21.52
C PHE A 299 7.07 6.41 -20.71
N TYR A 300 5.90 6.11 -20.12
CA TYR A 300 5.71 4.89 -19.31
C TYR A 300 5.90 3.62 -20.16
N GLN A 301 5.60 3.64 -21.45
CA GLN A 301 5.74 2.50 -22.35
C GLN A 301 7.17 1.95 -22.39
N TYR A 302 8.19 2.82 -22.32
CA TYR A 302 9.59 2.40 -22.25
C TYR A 302 9.93 1.54 -21.02
N TYR A 303 9.11 1.63 -19.96
CA TYR A 303 9.20 0.78 -18.78
C TYR A 303 8.26 -0.43 -18.87
N ALA A 304 7.09 -0.29 -19.46
CA ALA A 304 6.06 -1.32 -19.51
C ALA A 304 6.41 -2.48 -20.47
N GLU A 305 7.25 -2.25 -21.48
CA GLU A 305 7.73 -3.28 -22.42
C GLU A 305 8.70 -4.28 -21.78
N ARG A 306 9.13 -4.04 -20.55
CA ARG A 306 10.03 -4.93 -19.82
C ARG A 306 9.26 -6.09 -19.20
N GLU A 307 9.85 -7.28 -19.24
CA GLU A 307 9.19 -8.50 -18.77
C GLU A 307 9.03 -8.57 -17.24
N THR A 308 9.81 -7.79 -16.47
CA THR A 308 9.81 -7.85 -15.00
C THR A 308 9.43 -6.54 -14.35
N PHE A 309 8.52 -6.60 -13.37
CA PHE A 309 8.14 -5.47 -12.50
C PHE A 309 9.31 -4.94 -11.65
N GLU A 310 10.36 -5.73 -11.49
CA GLU A 310 11.54 -5.44 -10.68
C GLU A 310 12.43 -4.33 -11.28
N GLU A 311 12.11 -3.84 -12.48
CA GLU A 311 12.90 -2.85 -13.21
C GLU A 311 12.33 -1.43 -13.14
N LEU A 312 11.41 -1.15 -12.24
CA LEU A 312 10.84 0.19 -12.07
C LEU A 312 11.61 1.00 -11.01
N PRO A 313 11.62 2.34 -11.14
CA PRO A 313 12.31 3.19 -10.17
C PRO A 313 11.79 2.97 -8.75
N LEU A 314 12.71 2.79 -7.82
CA LEU A 314 12.42 2.64 -6.41
C LEU A 314 12.52 3.99 -5.67
N LEU A 315 12.08 3.98 -4.42
CA LEU A 315 12.31 5.06 -3.47
C LEU A 315 13.80 5.43 -3.44
N THR A 316 14.10 6.70 -3.63
CA THR A 316 15.48 7.17 -3.79
C THR A 316 15.94 7.98 -2.58
N ASN A 317 17.18 7.76 -2.15
CA ASN A 317 17.84 8.49 -1.07
C ASN A 317 18.27 9.88 -1.56
N ASP A 318 17.30 10.74 -1.92
CA ASP A 318 17.53 12.03 -2.57
C ASP A 318 18.05 13.12 -1.62
N GLY A 319 17.99 12.89 -0.31
CA GLY A 319 18.38 13.87 0.72
C GLY A 319 17.40 15.03 0.86
N ILE A 320 16.28 15.00 0.14
CA ILE A 320 15.21 16.00 0.17
C ILE A 320 13.97 15.41 0.85
N VAL A 321 13.44 14.32 0.31
CA VAL A 321 12.27 13.61 0.85
C VAL A 321 12.72 12.46 1.76
N ILE A 322 13.68 11.68 1.29
CA ILE A 322 14.31 10.58 2.03
C ILE A 322 15.75 10.95 2.35
N PRO A 323 16.21 10.79 3.62
CA PRO A 323 17.59 11.08 3.99
C PRO A 323 18.60 10.33 3.13
N LYS A 324 19.79 10.95 2.89
CA LYS A 324 20.86 10.34 2.06
C LYS A 324 21.36 9.00 2.58
N ILE A 325 21.25 8.75 3.88
CA ILE A 325 21.66 7.46 4.47
C ILE A 325 20.67 6.32 4.17
N GLY A 326 19.54 6.61 3.51
CA GLY A 326 18.52 5.64 3.13
C GLY A 326 17.43 5.44 4.18
N LEU A 327 16.32 4.83 3.76
CA LEU A 327 15.17 4.61 4.60
C LEU A 327 15.50 3.74 5.82
N LYS A 328 16.09 2.57 5.58
CA LYS A 328 16.40 1.59 6.63
C LYS A 328 17.26 2.18 7.75
N GLU A 329 18.36 2.84 7.39
CA GLU A 329 19.28 3.42 8.35
C GLU A 329 18.68 4.61 9.09
N SER A 330 17.83 5.40 8.44
CA SER A 330 17.16 6.56 9.03
C SER A 330 16.19 6.19 10.14
N LEU A 331 15.55 5.01 10.08
CA LEU A 331 14.64 4.53 11.12
C LEU A 331 15.31 4.32 12.49
N SER A 332 16.65 4.21 12.53
CA SER A 332 17.42 4.07 13.77
C SER A 332 17.97 5.38 14.32
N LYS A 333 17.65 6.52 13.70
CA LYS A 333 18.21 7.85 14.02
C LYS A 333 17.11 8.83 14.41
N GLU A 334 17.08 9.22 15.67
CA GLU A 334 16.06 10.12 16.23
C GLU A 334 15.94 11.43 15.43
N GLU A 335 17.06 11.98 14.94
CA GLU A 335 17.08 13.23 14.18
C GLU A 335 16.30 13.21 12.86
N TYR A 336 16.05 12.02 12.30
CA TYR A 336 15.25 11.87 11.07
C TYR A 336 13.80 11.49 11.35
N LEU A 337 13.46 11.07 12.60
CA LEU A 337 12.17 10.45 12.87
C LEU A 337 11.05 11.44 13.19
N ASN A 338 9.89 11.13 12.65
CA ASN A 338 8.60 11.55 13.17
C ASN A 338 8.15 10.49 14.18
N ILE A 339 8.55 10.65 15.45
CA ILE A 339 8.26 9.67 16.50
C ILE A 339 6.76 9.71 16.84
N VAL A 340 6.06 8.64 16.49
CA VAL A 340 4.62 8.45 16.78
C VAL A 340 4.34 6.99 17.14
N PRO A 341 3.25 6.68 17.86
CA PRO A 341 2.82 5.29 18.05
C PRO A 341 2.78 4.54 16.73
N THR A 342 3.38 3.35 16.66
CA THR A 342 3.53 2.63 15.40
C THR A 342 3.18 1.14 15.56
N ILE A 343 2.35 0.62 14.64
CA ILE A 343 2.14 -0.81 14.42
C ILE A 343 2.91 -1.22 13.17
N ALA A 344 3.62 -2.34 13.22
CA ALA A 344 4.07 -3.04 12.02
C ALA A 344 3.71 -4.52 12.10
N GLY A 345 3.33 -5.11 10.97
CA GLY A 345 2.97 -6.51 10.92
C GLY A 345 3.12 -7.11 9.54
N SER A 346 3.04 -8.44 9.48
CA SER A 346 3.12 -9.21 8.25
C SER A 346 2.14 -10.38 8.28
N ASN A 347 1.97 -11.03 7.14
CA ASN A 347 1.18 -12.24 7.01
C ASN A 347 2.07 -13.49 7.18
N ARG A 348 1.49 -14.60 7.64
CA ARG A 348 2.24 -15.86 7.84
C ARG A 348 2.79 -16.41 6.53
N ASP A 349 2.03 -16.29 5.46
CA ASP A 349 2.30 -16.92 4.17
C ASP A 349 2.49 -15.86 3.06
N GLU A 350 3.21 -14.75 3.34
CA GLU A 350 3.36 -13.58 2.45
C GLU A 350 3.52 -13.95 0.99
N VAL A 351 4.47 -14.81 0.68
CA VAL A 351 4.88 -15.07 -0.70
C VAL A 351 3.99 -16.07 -1.46
N LYS A 352 3.04 -16.73 -0.80
CA LYS A 352 2.16 -17.69 -1.49
C LYS A 352 1.39 -17.07 -2.65
N ILE A 353 1.05 -15.78 -2.59
CA ILE A 353 0.35 -15.13 -3.69
C ILE A 353 1.16 -15.17 -5.01
N TRP A 354 2.48 -15.04 -4.93
CA TRP A 354 3.35 -15.15 -6.12
C TRP A 354 3.68 -16.60 -6.48
N LEU A 355 3.92 -17.45 -5.47
CA LEU A 355 4.20 -18.88 -5.70
C LEU A 355 3.01 -19.59 -6.38
N ALA A 356 1.77 -19.20 -6.06
CA ALA A 356 0.55 -19.76 -6.64
C ALA A 356 0.37 -19.44 -8.13
N PHE A 357 1.13 -18.50 -8.69
CA PHE A 357 1.14 -18.18 -10.12
C PHE A 357 2.46 -18.56 -10.80
N SER A 358 3.42 -19.13 -10.07
CA SER A 358 4.70 -19.56 -10.64
C SER A 358 4.56 -20.93 -11.29
N GLU A 359 4.88 -21.02 -12.58
CA GLU A 359 4.92 -22.29 -13.31
C GLU A 359 5.90 -23.31 -12.72
N TYR A 360 6.85 -22.88 -11.92
CA TYR A 360 7.73 -23.78 -11.18
C TYR A 360 6.93 -24.63 -10.18
N PHE A 361 6.03 -24.04 -9.43
CA PHE A 361 5.29 -24.69 -8.34
C PHE A 361 3.92 -25.22 -8.73
N VAL A 362 3.30 -24.68 -9.78
CA VAL A 362 1.92 -25.03 -10.16
C VAL A 362 1.80 -25.48 -11.60
N THR A 363 0.81 -26.34 -11.84
CA THR A 363 0.29 -26.65 -13.18
C THR A 363 -1.11 -26.06 -13.31
N VAL A 364 -1.35 -25.36 -14.41
CA VAL A 364 -2.65 -24.78 -14.73
C VAL A 364 -3.34 -25.67 -15.78
N ASP A 365 -4.43 -26.30 -15.39
CA ASP A 365 -5.24 -27.15 -16.29
C ASP A 365 -6.49 -26.37 -16.73
N ASN A 366 -6.51 -26.00 -17.99
CA ASN A 366 -7.61 -25.27 -18.63
C ASN A 366 -8.71 -26.19 -19.19
N SER A 367 -8.51 -27.52 -19.21
CA SER A 367 -9.34 -28.45 -19.98
C SER A 367 -10.67 -28.84 -19.33
N ALA A 368 -10.72 -28.91 -17.97
CA ALA A 368 -11.84 -29.54 -17.28
C ALA A 368 -12.86 -28.59 -16.62
N THR A 369 -12.43 -27.37 -16.25
CA THR A 369 -13.23 -26.45 -15.41
C THR A 369 -13.54 -25.11 -16.08
N GLY A 370 -12.87 -24.77 -17.16
CA GLY A 370 -13.11 -23.54 -17.92
C GLY A 370 -14.54 -23.39 -18.42
N PHE A 371 -15.20 -24.50 -18.71
CA PHE A 371 -16.60 -24.51 -19.19
C PHE A 371 -17.61 -24.13 -18.10
N LEU A 372 -17.38 -24.53 -16.83
CA LEU A 372 -18.35 -24.31 -15.74
C LEU A 372 -18.15 -23.00 -14.98
N PHE A 373 -16.92 -22.52 -14.83
CA PHE A 373 -16.59 -21.40 -13.95
C PHE A 373 -15.70 -20.34 -14.58
N ASN A 374 -15.25 -20.53 -15.80
CA ASN A 374 -14.23 -19.70 -16.47
C ASN A 374 -12.97 -19.49 -15.61
N LEU A 375 -12.60 -20.50 -14.84
CA LEU A 375 -11.44 -20.50 -13.95
C LEU A 375 -10.62 -21.78 -14.21
N PRO A 376 -9.30 -21.66 -14.45
CA PRO A 376 -8.43 -22.81 -14.60
C PRO A 376 -8.29 -23.58 -13.28
N LYS A 377 -8.05 -24.88 -13.36
CA LYS A 377 -7.69 -25.68 -12.19
C LYS A 377 -6.19 -25.52 -11.91
N VAL A 378 -5.85 -25.14 -10.69
CA VAL A 378 -4.46 -24.97 -10.24
C VAL A 378 -4.09 -26.14 -9.33
N ILE A 379 -2.98 -26.82 -9.68
CA ILE A 379 -2.48 -28.02 -9.00
C ILE A 379 -1.04 -27.76 -8.57
N LEU A 380 -0.72 -27.96 -7.28
CA LEU A 380 0.65 -27.94 -6.78
C LEU A 380 1.44 -29.14 -7.31
N LYS A 381 2.63 -28.91 -7.83
CA LYS A 381 3.56 -29.94 -8.34
C LYS A 381 4.32 -30.61 -7.20
N ASP A 382 4.84 -29.79 -6.28
CA ASP A 382 5.57 -30.20 -5.10
C ASP A 382 5.10 -29.34 -3.90
N GLU A 383 4.36 -29.95 -2.98
CA GLU A 383 3.81 -29.24 -1.82
C GLU A 383 4.90 -28.98 -0.78
N ASP A 384 5.88 -29.86 -0.63
CA ASP A 384 6.95 -29.75 0.37
C ASP A 384 7.90 -28.61 0.01
N ALA A 385 8.37 -28.54 -1.23
CA ALA A 385 9.17 -27.42 -1.72
C ALA A 385 8.38 -26.10 -1.67
N TYR A 386 7.10 -26.11 -2.07
CA TYR A 386 6.22 -24.93 -2.00
C TYR A 386 6.12 -24.35 -0.59
N GLU A 387 5.88 -25.19 0.41
CA GLU A 387 5.80 -24.77 1.81
C GLU A 387 7.15 -24.35 2.37
N ALA A 388 8.25 -24.96 1.95
CA ALA A 388 9.59 -24.54 2.34
C ALA A 388 9.93 -23.14 1.81
N PHE A 389 9.71 -22.88 0.50
CA PHE A 389 9.89 -21.55 -0.09
C PHE A 389 9.02 -20.51 0.61
N ASN A 390 7.74 -20.83 0.87
CA ASN A 390 6.84 -19.96 1.60
C ASN A 390 7.40 -19.64 2.99
N TYR A 391 7.80 -20.65 3.76
CA TYR A 391 8.30 -20.48 5.13
C TYR A 391 9.50 -19.54 5.18
N TYR A 392 10.53 -19.80 4.39
CA TYR A 392 11.77 -19.04 4.43
C TYR A 392 11.58 -17.60 3.94
N ARG A 393 10.91 -17.40 2.83
CA ARG A 393 10.72 -16.07 2.25
C ARG A 393 9.75 -15.22 3.04
N SER A 394 8.64 -15.79 3.55
CA SER A 394 7.69 -15.05 4.39
C SER A 394 8.29 -14.63 5.73
N ASN A 395 9.14 -15.48 6.33
CA ASN A 395 9.88 -15.09 7.53
C ASN A 395 10.97 -14.04 7.24
N SER A 396 11.61 -14.09 6.06
CA SER A 396 12.54 -13.04 5.63
C SER A 396 11.82 -11.70 5.49
N TRP A 397 10.60 -11.70 4.95
CA TRP A 397 9.75 -10.51 4.90
C TRP A 397 9.45 -9.98 6.30
N LYS A 398 9.02 -10.85 7.22
CA LYS A 398 8.77 -10.47 8.63
C LYS A 398 10.00 -9.83 9.27
N ILE A 399 11.20 -10.35 9.03
CA ILE A 399 12.44 -9.75 9.57
C ILE A 399 12.61 -8.34 9.03
N ARG A 400 12.57 -8.13 7.71
CA ARG A 400 12.84 -6.84 7.07
C ARG A 400 11.72 -5.82 7.21
N GLY A 401 10.47 -6.27 7.15
CA GLY A 401 9.31 -5.39 7.15
C GLY A 401 8.72 -5.11 8.53
N VAL A 402 9.07 -5.92 9.54
CA VAL A 402 8.49 -5.82 10.88
C VAL A 402 9.57 -5.74 11.96
N ASN A 403 10.40 -6.79 12.12
CA ASN A 403 11.32 -6.87 13.25
C ASN A 403 12.41 -5.79 13.17
N GLU A 404 13.09 -5.65 12.03
CA GLU A 404 14.16 -4.65 11.85
C GLU A 404 13.64 -3.21 11.98
N PRO A 405 12.52 -2.80 11.33
CA PRO A 405 11.95 -1.47 11.52
C PRO A 405 11.56 -1.18 12.98
N LEU A 406 10.84 -2.08 13.64
CA LEU A 406 10.42 -1.87 15.03
C LEU A 406 11.62 -1.81 15.98
N ASN A 407 12.63 -2.67 15.78
CA ASN A 407 13.86 -2.62 16.56
C ASN A 407 14.62 -1.30 16.36
N SER A 408 14.64 -0.79 15.12
CA SER A 408 15.26 0.50 14.78
C SER A 408 14.52 1.64 15.47
N LEU A 409 13.21 1.67 15.36
CA LEU A 409 12.36 2.68 16.03
C LEU A 409 12.51 2.64 17.56
N ALA A 410 12.57 1.44 18.16
CA ALA A 410 12.77 1.29 19.60
C ALA A 410 14.14 1.83 20.04
N LYS A 411 15.21 1.52 19.29
CA LYS A 411 16.56 2.06 19.53
C LYS A 411 16.62 3.57 19.42
N ALA A 412 15.81 4.16 18.56
CA ALA A 412 15.68 5.62 18.40
C ALA A 412 14.71 6.28 19.41
N GLY A 413 14.25 5.53 20.44
CA GLY A 413 13.47 6.06 21.56
C GLY A 413 11.95 5.96 21.42
N ASN A 414 11.41 5.32 20.38
CA ASN A 414 9.98 5.12 20.28
C ASN A 414 9.53 3.96 21.20
N THR A 415 8.71 4.26 22.20
CA THR A 415 8.24 3.30 23.21
C THR A 415 6.83 2.78 22.96
N GLN A 416 6.12 3.32 21.97
CA GLN A 416 4.73 2.95 21.66
C GLN A 416 4.67 2.14 20.36
N LEU A 417 5.22 0.93 20.41
CA LEU A 417 5.35 0.02 19.28
C LEU A 417 4.49 -1.20 19.48
N TYR A 418 3.90 -1.72 18.40
CA TYR A 418 3.07 -2.92 18.40
C TYR A 418 3.38 -3.76 17.17
N SER A 419 3.26 -5.09 17.30
CA SER A 419 3.50 -6.01 16.19
C SER A 419 2.40 -7.04 16.05
N TYR A 420 2.11 -7.45 14.81
CA TYR A 420 1.19 -8.56 14.53
C TYR A 420 1.73 -9.52 13.47
N ARG A 421 1.15 -10.74 13.48
CA ARG A 421 1.19 -11.66 12.35
C ARG A 421 -0.24 -12.10 12.04
N PHE A 422 -0.63 -11.97 10.78
CA PHE A 422 -1.92 -12.42 10.30
C PHE A 422 -1.83 -13.89 9.85
N ASP A 423 -2.58 -14.78 10.52
CA ASP A 423 -2.53 -16.23 10.30
C ASP A 423 -3.83 -16.81 9.74
N TRP A 424 -4.90 -16.02 9.59
CA TRP A 424 -6.19 -16.52 9.15
C TRP A 424 -6.15 -17.08 7.73
N ASP A 425 -6.50 -18.37 7.60
CA ASP A 425 -6.42 -19.14 6.37
C ASP A 425 -7.64 -20.06 6.12
N ASP A 426 -8.78 -19.80 6.77
CA ASP A 426 -9.99 -20.61 6.65
C ASP A 426 -10.64 -20.47 5.25
N ARG A 427 -9.85 -20.72 4.19
CA ARG A 427 -10.26 -20.72 2.79
C ARG A 427 -10.79 -22.09 2.38
N ARG A 428 -11.62 -22.14 1.34
CA ARG A 428 -12.23 -23.39 0.90
C ARG A 428 -11.42 -24.09 -0.17
N LYS A 429 -11.44 -25.43 -0.12
CA LYS A 429 -11.11 -26.27 -1.26
C LYS A 429 -12.28 -26.30 -2.22
N PHE A 430 -12.01 -26.15 -3.51
CA PHE A 430 -13.01 -26.24 -4.57
C PHE A 430 -12.46 -27.02 -5.76
N VAL A 431 -13.28 -27.30 -6.79
CA VAL A 431 -12.90 -28.08 -7.98
C VAL A 431 -11.68 -27.48 -8.70
N VAL A 432 -11.56 -26.14 -8.68
CA VAL A 432 -10.48 -25.40 -9.34
C VAL A 432 -9.18 -25.34 -8.54
N GLY A 433 -9.18 -25.74 -7.26
CA GLY A 433 -7.96 -25.75 -6.43
C GLY A 433 -8.25 -25.75 -4.94
N ASP A 434 -7.21 -26.00 -4.17
CA ASP A 434 -7.22 -25.85 -2.70
C ASP A 434 -6.72 -24.45 -2.33
N PHE A 435 -7.65 -23.51 -2.15
CA PHE A 435 -7.31 -22.11 -1.89
C PHE A 435 -6.56 -21.92 -0.56
N LYS A 436 -6.76 -22.82 0.42
CA LYS A 436 -6.01 -22.79 1.66
C LYS A 436 -4.54 -23.14 1.43
N LYS A 437 -4.25 -24.18 0.67
CA LYS A 437 -2.88 -24.57 0.34
C LYS A 437 -2.21 -23.54 -0.56
N LEU A 438 -2.92 -23.07 -1.61
CA LEU A 438 -2.39 -22.15 -2.60
C LEU A 438 -2.09 -20.76 -2.02
N PHE A 439 -2.97 -20.21 -1.21
CA PHE A 439 -2.87 -18.82 -0.78
C PHE A 439 -2.62 -18.64 0.73
N GLY A 440 -3.02 -19.62 1.56
CA GLY A 440 -2.84 -19.52 3.01
C GLY A 440 -3.28 -18.18 3.59
N ALA A 441 -2.51 -17.63 4.50
CA ALA A 441 -2.57 -16.24 4.96
C ALA A 441 -1.57 -15.40 4.14
N GLY A 442 -1.78 -15.31 2.82
CA GLY A 442 -0.88 -14.67 1.87
C GLY A 442 -0.94 -13.14 1.90
N HIS A 443 -0.04 -12.52 1.14
CA HIS A 443 0.10 -11.06 1.03
C HIS A 443 -1.20 -10.38 0.63
N ALA A 444 -1.52 -9.24 1.24
CA ALA A 444 -2.72 -8.43 1.03
C ALA A 444 -4.06 -9.13 1.36
N LEU A 445 -4.03 -10.39 1.81
CA LEU A 445 -5.26 -11.16 2.06
C LEU A 445 -5.90 -10.86 3.42
N GLU A 446 -5.32 -10.02 4.25
CA GLU A 446 -5.92 -9.46 5.46
C GLU A 446 -6.80 -8.23 5.17
N ILE A 447 -6.58 -7.53 4.05
CA ILE A 447 -7.31 -6.29 3.70
C ILE A 447 -8.82 -6.51 3.64
N PRO A 448 -9.36 -7.56 2.98
CA PRO A 448 -10.81 -7.80 2.98
C PRO A 448 -11.42 -8.00 4.36
N LEU A 449 -10.66 -8.53 5.34
CA LEU A 449 -11.12 -8.66 6.71
C LEU A 449 -11.10 -7.32 7.46
N LEU A 450 -10.12 -6.47 7.18
CA LEU A 450 -10.03 -5.13 7.75
C LEU A 450 -11.08 -4.18 7.17
N THR A 451 -11.27 -4.18 5.86
CA THR A 451 -12.27 -3.33 5.20
C THR A 451 -13.71 -3.84 5.37
N GLY A 452 -13.86 -5.15 5.54
CA GLY A 452 -15.15 -5.86 5.48
C GLY A 452 -15.72 -5.95 4.07
N SER A 453 -14.88 -5.76 3.04
CA SER A 453 -15.21 -5.79 1.62
C SER A 453 -14.25 -6.70 0.86
N THR A 454 -14.78 -7.51 -0.06
CA THR A 454 -13.99 -8.37 -0.94
C THR A 454 -13.71 -7.73 -2.30
N LYS A 455 -13.89 -6.42 -2.45
CA LYS A 455 -13.74 -5.70 -3.72
C LYS A 455 -12.34 -5.90 -4.32
N LEU A 456 -11.30 -5.89 -3.49
CA LEU A 456 -9.90 -6.10 -3.91
C LEU A 456 -9.66 -7.45 -4.60
N VAL A 457 -10.34 -8.51 -4.16
CA VAL A 457 -10.16 -9.86 -4.69
C VAL A 457 -11.22 -10.25 -5.73
N GLY A 458 -12.00 -9.28 -6.19
CA GLY A 458 -13.07 -9.47 -7.16
C GLY A 458 -14.37 -10.01 -6.56
N GLY A 459 -15.32 -10.29 -7.46
CA GLY A 459 -16.65 -10.75 -7.11
C GLY A 459 -16.78 -12.27 -6.91
N PRO A 460 -18.02 -12.75 -6.61
CA PRO A 460 -18.32 -14.17 -6.63
C PRO A 460 -18.06 -14.79 -8.03
N PRO A 461 -17.64 -16.08 -8.12
CA PRO A 461 -17.56 -17.03 -7.02
C PRO A 461 -16.25 -16.98 -6.22
N VAL A 462 -15.16 -16.37 -6.76
CA VAL A 462 -13.81 -16.40 -6.19
C VAL A 462 -13.80 -15.87 -4.75
N SER A 463 -14.42 -14.71 -4.51
CA SER A 463 -14.46 -14.12 -3.17
C SER A 463 -15.15 -15.01 -2.13
N ASN A 464 -16.11 -15.86 -2.52
CA ASN A 464 -16.80 -16.79 -1.61
C ASN A 464 -15.92 -17.99 -1.20
N PHE A 465 -14.94 -18.37 -2.03
CA PHE A 465 -13.97 -19.43 -1.71
C PHE A 465 -12.80 -18.88 -0.92
N MET A 466 -12.36 -17.67 -1.26
CA MET A 466 -11.29 -16.98 -0.56
C MET A 466 -11.70 -16.50 0.83
N TYR A 467 -12.94 -16.03 0.99
CA TYR A 467 -13.48 -15.47 2.24
C TYR A 467 -14.85 -16.10 2.59
N PRO A 468 -14.90 -17.39 2.91
CA PRO A 468 -16.16 -18.05 3.26
C PRO A 468 -16.75 -17.38 4.51
N LYS A 469 -17.98 -16.92 4.37
CA LYS A 469 -18.72 -16.32 5.49
C LYS A 469 -18.98 -17.36 6.57
N GLY A 470 -18.50 -17.10 7.78
CA GLY A 470 -18.62 -18.00 8.93
C GLY A 470 -18.13 -17.35 10.21
N ILE A 471 -18.24 -18.04 11.33
CA ILE A 471 -17.88 -17.52 12.67
C ILE A 471 -16.41 -17.05 12.69
N SER A 472 -15.49 -17.84 12.11
CA SER A 472 -14.07 -17.51 12.04
C SER A 472 -13.83 -16.19 11.28
N HIS A 473 -14.39 -16.05 10.08
CA HIS A 473 -14.29 -14.84 9.27
C HIS A 473 -14.82 -13.61 10.03
N PHE A 474 -16.04 -13.69 10.57
CA PHE A 474 -16.65 -12.56 11.29
C PHE A 474 -15.89 -12.21 12.57
N TYR A 475 -15.37 -13.22 13.28
CA TYR A 475 -14.56 -13.00 14.47
C TYR A 475 -13.25 -12.27 14.15
N THR A 476 -12.49 -12.76 13.17
CA THR A 476 -11.20 -12.15 12.78
C THR A 476 -11.40 -10.74 12.22
N SER A 477 -12.34 -10.55 11.29
CA SER A 477 -12.69 -9.24 10.74
C SER A 477 -13.09 -8.24 11.83
N ARG A 478 -13.96 -8.64 12.76
CA ARG A 478 -14.41 -7.79 13.87
C ARG A 478 -13.25 -7.35 14.78
N ASN A 479 -12.33 -8.26 15.09
CA ASN A 479 -11.19 -7.93 15.96
C ASN A 479 -10.16 -7.06 15.23
N MET A 480 -9.88 -7.31 13.96
CA MET A 480 -9.00 -6.44 13.17
C MET A 480 -9.55 -5.02 13.09
N MET A 481 -10.82 -4.84 12.68
CA MET A 481 -11.46 -3.53 12.66
C MET A 481 -11.39 -2.83 14.03
N LYS A 482 -11.65 -3.58 15.12
CA LYS A 482 -11.59 -3.05 16.49
C LYS A 482 -10.17 -2.59 16.86
N PHE A 483 -9.16 -3.40 16.61
CA PHE A 483 -7.77 -3.08 16.94
C PHE A 483 -7.27 -1.86 16.17
N TRP A 484 -7.49 -1.80 14.86
CA TRP A 484 -7.10 -0.66 14.03
C TRP A 484 -7.82 0.63 14.43
N SER A 485 -9.12 0.56 14.66
CA SER A 485 -9.91 1.72 15.09
C SER A 485 -9.56 2.18 16.52
N ASN A 486 -9.28 1.27 17.46
CA ASN A 486 -8.81 1.63 18.81
C ASN A 486 -7.45 2.32 18.73
N PHE A 487 -6.53 1.76 17.94
CA PHE A 487 -5.22 2.38 17.75
C PHE A 487 -5.35 3.79 17.14
N ALA A 488 -6.21 3.97 16.15
CA ALA A 488 -6.50 5.28 15.58
C ALA A 488 -7.07 6.25 16.61
N LYS A 489 -7.91 5.79 17.53
CA LYS A 489 -8.50 6.62 18.60
C LYS A 489 -7.52 6.96 19.71
N TYR A 490 -6.80 5.96 20.22
CA TYR A 490 -6.14 6.04 21.53
C TYR A 490 -4.61 5.87 21.46
N GLY A 491 -4.03 5.48 20.31
CA GLY A 491 -2.61 5.15 20.17
C GLY A 491 -2.25 3.75 20.66
N GLU A 492 -3.25 2.96 21.10
CA GLU A 492 -3.09 1.57 21.52
C GLU A 492 -4.21 0.69 20.97
N PRO A 493 -3.94 -0.56 20.54
CA PRO A 493 -4.96 -1.45 20.00
C PRO A 493 -5.96 -1.96 21.06
N GLY A 494 -5.54 -2.06 22.30
CA GLY A 494 -6.36 -2.48 23.44
C GLY A 494 -6.69 -3.98 23.43
N TYR A 495 -7.97 -4.32 23.63
CA TYR A 495 -8.44 -5.69 23.84
C TYR A 495 -9.31 -6.20 22.68
N SER A 496 -9.16 -7.48 22.34
CA SER A 496 -10.05 -8.19 21.43
C SER A 496 -11.48 -8.34 22.00
N THR A 497 -12.39 -8.90 21.23
CA THR A 497 -13.78 -9.16 21.68
C THR A 497 -13.88 -10.28 22.73
N ASN A 498 -12.85 -11.09 22.90
CA ASN A 498 -12.74 -12.12 23.94
C ASN A 498 -11.66 -11.81 24.98
N ASN A 499 -11.37 -10.53 25.16
CA ASN A 499 -10.50 -10.00 26.21
C ASN A 499 -9.01 -10.40 26.13
N VAL A 500 -8.51 -10.70 24.93
CA VAL A 500 -7.04 -10.82 24.71
C VAL A 500 -6.50 -9.42 24.50
N LYS A 501 -5.57 -8.98 25.34
CA LYS A 501 -4.87 -7.72 25.22
C LYS A 501 -3.79 -7.82 24.17
N TRP A 502 -3.69 -6.81 23.29
CA TRP A 502 -2.54 -6.64 22.41
C TRP A 502 -1.49 -5.84 23.16
N GLU A 503 -0.46 -6.52 23.64
CA GLU A 503 0.63 -5.90 24.41
C GLU A 503 1.60 -5.17 23.50
N PRO A 504 2.30 -4.15 24.02
CA PRO A 504 3.36 -3.46 23.29
C PRO A 504 4.44 -4.41 22.79
N TYR A 505 5.05 -4.02 21.69
CA TYR A 505 6.19 -4.74 21.13
C TYR A 505 7.37 -4.70 22.10
N ASN A 506 7.95 -5.85 22.34
CA ASN A 506 9.16 -6.00 23.11
C ASN A 506 10.12 -6.93 22.35
N PHE A 507 11.39 -6.58 22.34
CA PHE A 507 12.45 -7.47 21.91
C PHE A 507 13.55 -7.47 22.97
N ASP A 508 14.18 -8.61 23.17
CA ASP A 508 15.25 -8.80 24.15
C ASP A 508 16.60 -8.99 23.47
N GLU A 509 17.66 -9.14 24.29
CA GLU A 509 19.04 -9.37 23.84
C GLU A 509 19.19 -10.68 23.05
N ASP A 510 18.31 -11.67 23.31
CA ASP A 510 18.25 -12.96 22.59
C ASP A 510 17.43 -12.87 21.29
N ASN A 511 17.03 -11.64 20.85
CA ASN A 511 16.22 -11.37 19.67
C ASN A 511 14.81 -11.99 19.69
N PHE A 512 14.23 -12.25 20.86
CA PHE A 512 12.81 -12.59 20.94
C PHE A 512 11.95 -11.35 20.71
N SER A 513 11.09 -11.43 19.70
CA SER A 513 10.15 -10.38 19.30
C SER A 513 8.73 -10.76 19.67
N SER A 514 8.02 -9.90 20.39
CA SER A 514 6.61 -10.13 20.77
C SER A 514 5.64 -9.63 19.70
N TYR A 515 4.58 -10.39 19.41
CA TYR A 515 3.53 -10.01 18.48
C TYR A 515 2.20 -10.72 18.79
N ILE A 516 1.09 -10.14 18.30
CA ILE A 516 -0.20 -10.81 18.36
C ILE A 516 -0.43 -11.63 17.09
N ILE A 517 -0.97 -12.84 17.23
CA ILE A 517 -1.47 -13.64 16.11
C ILE A 517 -2.92 -13.22 15.86
N LEU A 518 -3.21 -12.74 14.64
CA LEU A 518 -4.55 -12.39 14.17
C LEU A 518 -5.15 -13.56 13.39
N ASP A 519 -6.02 -14.30 14.07
CA ASP A 519 -6.66 -15.50 13.53
C ASP A 519 -8.04 -15.72 14.20
N LYS A 520 -8.65 -16.87 13.94
CA LYS A 520 -9.88 -17.34 14.62
C LYS A 520 -9.71 -17.37 16.14
N LYS A 521 -10.85 -17.33 16.84
CA LYS A 521 -10.92 -17.14 18.30
C LYS A 521 -9.92 -17.98 19.12
N LYS A 522 -9.75 -19.25 18.78
CA LYS A 522 -8.89 -20.17 19.54
C LYS A 522 -7.39 -19.91 19.36
N ASN A 523 -7.01 -19.22 18.29
CA ASN A 523 -5.61 -18.97 17.91
C ASN A 523 -5.19 -17.52 18.16
N LEU A 524 -6.13 -16.59 18.36
CA LEU A 524 -5.84 -15.18 18.64
C LEU A 524 -5.18 -15.08 20.02
N LYS A 525 -3.90 -14.74 20.06
CA LYS A 525 -3.06 -14.67 21.28
C LYS A 525 -1.80 -13.85 21.06
N MET A 526 -1.22 -13.35 22.13
CA MET A 526 0.18 -12.89 22.12
C MET A 526 1.13 -14.07 22.04
N THR A 527 2.25 -13.89 21.38
CA THR A 527 3.33 -14.86 21.24
C THR A 527 4.67 -14.16 21.05
N THR A 528 5.75 -14.91 21.05
CA THR A 528 7.11 -14.47 20.75
C THR A 528 7.78 -15.45 19.81
N ASP A 529 8.72 -14.97 19.00
CA ASP A 529 9.70 -15.82 18.30
C ASP A 529 11.06 -15.12 18.21
N ASN A 530 12.08 -15.88 17.84
CA ASN A 530 13.45 -15.40 17.64
C ASN A 530 13.96 -15.69 16.23
N ILE A 531 13.13 -15.41 15.24
CA ILE A 531 13.47 -15.63 13.83
C ILE A 531 14.49 -14.58 13.40
N THR A 532 15.63 -15.05 12.87
CA THR A 532 16.72 -14.24 12.32
C THR A 532 17.21 -14.82 11.01
N PHE A 533 17.82 -14.02 10.16
CA PHE A 533 18.44 -14.50 8.90
C PHE A 533 19.46 -15.62 9.17
N ARG A 534 20.27 -15.49 10.23
CA ARG A 534 21.24 -16.52 10.62
C ARG A 534 20.58 -17.85 10.95
N LYS A 535 19.44 -17.84 11.65
CA LYS A 535 18.69 -19.05 11.99
C LYS A 535 18.07 -19.68 10.75
N LEU A 536 17.35 -18.87 9.94
CA LEU A 536 16.75 -19.33 8.69
C LEU A 536 17.81 -19.93 7.74
N SER A 537 18.96 -19.27 7.56
CA SER A 537 20.03 -19.81 6.70
C SER A 537 20.53 -21.17 7.15
N LYS A 538 20.68 -21.39 8.48
CA LYS A 538 21.05 -22.71 9.00
C LYS A 538 19.98 -23.76 8.75
N GLU A 539 18.71 -23.39 8.90
CA GLU A 539 17.57 -24.28 8.66
C GLU A 539 17.50 -24.68 7.18
N VAL A 540 17.74 -23.76 6.22
CA VAL A 540 17.77 -24.07 4.78
C VAL A 540 18.77 -25.16 4.45
N TYR A 541 19.98 -25.13 5.04
CA TYR A 541 21.03 -26.13 4.73
C TYR A 541 20.63 -27.56 5.08
N ILE A 542 19.82 -27.75 6.11
CA ILE A 542 19.41 -29.07 6.61
C ILE A 542 17.98 -29.44 6.19
N ASP A 543 17.28 -28.58 5.44
CA ASP A 543 15.90 -28.84 5.05
C ASP A 543 15.85 -29.86 3.89
N GLU A 544 15.34 -31.04 4.19
CA GLU A 544 15.22 -32.16 3.22
C GLU A 544 14.10 -31.96 2.21
N ARG A 545 13.20 -30.97 2.41
CA ARG A 545 12.15 -30.65 1.45
C ARG A 545 12.68 -29.94 0.21
N LEU A 546 13.92 -29.46 0.26
CA LEU A 546 14.55 -28.68 -0.81
C LEU A 546 15.72 -29.46 -1.43
N SER A 547 15.79 -29.49 -2.75
CA SER A 547 16.99 -29.89 -3.47
C SER A 547 18.13 -28.87 -3.26
N GLU A 548 19.38 -29.27 -3.55
CA GLU A 548 20.54 -28.38 -3.40
C GLU A 548 20.43 -27.08 -4.22
N LEU A 549 19.84 -27.17 -5.42
CA LEU A 549 19.57 -25.97 -6.24
C LEU A 549 18.54 -25.06 -5.56
N GLU A 550 17.46 -25.61 -5.06
CA GLU A 550 16.40 -24.85 -4.37
C GLU A 550 16.91 -24.19 -3.10
N LYS A 551 17.78 -24.86 -2.34
CA LYS A 551 18.46 -24.24 -1.17
C LYS A 551 19.24 -22.99 -1.58
N CYS A 552 20.01 -23.07 -2.68
CA CYS A 552 20.73 -21.90 -3.21
C CYS A 552 19.77 -20.77 -3.61
N VAL A 553 18.69 -21.11 -4.31
CA VAL A 553 17.68 -20.13 -4.77
C VAL A 553 16.99 -19.46 -3.57
N VAL A 554 16.54 -20.26 -2.59
CA VAL A 554 15.91 -19.75 -1.37
C VAL A 554 16.86 -18.80 -0.61
N LEU A 555 18.11 -19.21 -0.40
CA LEU A 555 19.12 -18.36 0.25
C LEU A 555 19.32 -17.06 -0.50
N TYR A 556 19.48 -17.11 -1.84
CA TYR A 556 19.60 -15.91 -2.65
C TYR A 556 18.39 -14.98 -2.48
N GLN A 557 17.17 -15.51 -2.63
CA GLN A 557 15.93 -14.74 -2.52
C GLN A 557 15.70 -14.18 -1.11
N MET A 558 16.07 -14.92 -0.05
CA MET A 558 16.00 -14.42 1.32
C MET A 558 16.80 -13.14 1.54
N PHE A 559 17.91 -12.93 0.81
CA PHE A 559 18.78 -11.76 0.99
C PHE A 559 18.57 -10.66 -0.05
N THR A 560 17.92 -10.95 -1.18
CA THR A 560 17.80 -10.02 -2.31
C THR A 560 16.38 -9.52 -2.56
N TYR A 561 15.36 -10.30 -2.21
CA TYR A 561 13.97 -9.95 -2.51
C TYR A 561 13.13 -9.73 -1.24
N VAL A 562 12.18 -8.81 -1.34
CA VAL A 562 11.15 -8.63 -0.31
C VAL A 562 9.94 -9.52 -0.61
N GLY A 563 9.63 -9.75 -1.87
CA GLY A 563 8.47 -10.54 -2.24
C GLY A 563 8.67 -11.63 -3.27
#